data_341662ae0724c001587e4378c728e892
#
_entry.id   341662ae0724c001587e4378c728e892
#
_cell.length_a   1.000
_cell.length_b   1.000
_cell.length_c   1.000
_cell.angle_alpha   90.00
_cell.angle_beta   90.00
_cell.angle_gamma   90.00
#
_symmetry.space_group_name_H-M   'P 1'
#
loop_
_entity.id
_entity.type
_entity.pdbx_description
1 polymer ?
#
loop_
_entity_poly.entity_id
_entity_poly.type
_entity_poly.pdbx_seq_one_letter_code
_entity_poly.pdbx_strand_id
1 'polypeptide(L)'
;MAGPSDSRRSQSHTLSIFGLGLTVVMTGTVFSADTVKVFRYDGSLQCGMGQAVPLDEMAKELTAVNINVLSSEKRVVPGFIIALCGALTGIANVYEIAKDDLPRIPADRQGVKRFQPWIYDGPSIEVAKYDGSLQCEMGRPVSLDEMEKELRAADIAVQAKAKKTDGIQHPQMCGASTGMMNVYRIKTSDLEKARVLGFVLYIEGISVARDRRGSNVAMRP
;
A
#
# COMPACT_ATOMS: atom_id res chain seq x y z
N MET A 1 26.26 -12.63 22.49
CA MET A 1 25.65 -11.31 22.22
C MET A 1 24.15 -11.52 22.17
N ALA A 2 23.43 -11.05 23.19
CA ALA A 2 22.03 -11.32 23.43
C ALA A 2 21.15 -10.36 22.63
N GLY A 3 20.18 -10.89 21.87
CA GLY A 3 19.16 -10.10 21.19
C GLY A 3 18.09 -9.59 22.18
N PRO A 4 17.40 -8.49 21.85
CA PRO A 4 16.41 -7.93 22.75
C PRO A 4 15.14 -8.79 22.78
N SER A 5 14.74 -9.17 23.98
CA SER A 5 13.48 -9.87 24.28
C SER A 5 12.31 -8.89 24.17
N ASP A 6 11.36 -9.22 23.30
CA ASP A 6 10.09 -8.51 23.12
C ASP A 6 9.19 -8.79 24.33
N SER A 7 9.13 -7.82 25.25
CA SER A 7 8.32 -7.90 26.48
C SER A 7 6.88 -7.47 26.17
N ARG A 8 6.03 -8.42 25.76
CA ARG A 8 4.57 -8.22 25.70
C ARG A 8 4.03 -8.05 27.12
N ARG A 9 3.68 -6.82 27.47
CA ARG A 9 3.00 -6.49 28.72
C ARG A 9 1.56 -7.00 28.68
N SER A 10 1.32 -8.10 29.38
CA SER A 10 -0.04 -8.59 29.71
C SER A 10 -0.62 -7.69 30.82
N GLN A 11 -1.66 -6.92 30.53
CA GLN A 11 -2.44 -6.22 31.54
C GLN A 11 -3.56 -7.15 31.99
N SER A 12 -3.49 -7.61 33.23
CA SER A 12 -4.53 -8.40 33.90
C SER A 12 -5.49 -7.45 34.65
N HIS A 13 -6.75 -7.46 34.23
CA HIS A 13 -7.85 -6.84 34.99
C HIS A 13 -8.50 -7.87 35.88
N THR A 14 -8.45 -7.63 37.19
CA THR A 14 -9.07 -8.48 38.19
C THR A 14 -10.46 -7.93 38.53
N LEU A 15 -11.50 -8.67 38.23
CA LEU A 15 -12.87 -8.36 38.65
C LEU A 15 -13.18 -9.25 39.88
N SER A 16 -13.31 -8.65 41.07
CA SER A 16 -13.68 -9.32 42.29
C SER A 16 -15.19 -9.24 42.51
N ILE A 17 -15.86 -10.39 42.49
CA ILE A 17 -17.27 -10.50 42.89
C ILE A 17 -17.31 -11.17 44.26
N PHE A 18 -17.74 -10.44 45.29
CA PHE A 18 -17.98 -10.94 46.65
C PHE A 18 -19.33 -11.64 46.73
N GLY A 19 -19.33 -12.94 46.89
CA GLY A 19 -20.50 -13.74 47.21
C GLY A 19 -20.09 -15.19 47.45
N LEU A 20 -20.16 -15.62 48.72
CA LEU A 20 -19.95 -16.99 49.26
C LEU A 20 -19.11 -17.98 48.38
N GLY A 21 -17.82 -17.96 48.58
CA GLY A 21 -17.04 -19.20 48.60
C GLY A 21 -16.47 -19.70 47.26
N LEU A 22 -16.56 -18.98 46.16
CA LEU A 22 -15.85 -19.41 44.93
C LEU A 22 -15.28 -18.20 44.14
N THR A 23 -13.99 -17.97 44.29
CA THR A 23 -13.28 -16.92 43.51
C THR A 23 -12.93 -17.51 42.13
N VAL A 24 -13.73 -17.23 41.10
CA VAL A 24 -13.38 -17.55 39.72
C VAL A 24 -12.54 -16.42 39.16
N VAL A 25 -11.24 -16.61 39.06
CA VAL A 25 -10.34 -15.69 38.35
C VAL A 25 -10.46 -15.97 36.87
N MET A 26 -11.26 -15.20 36.17
CA MET A 26 -11.26 -15.21 34.69
C MET A 26 -10.11 -14.34 34.16
N THR A 27 -9.01 -14.95 33.77
CA THR A 27 -7.95 -14.31 33.02
C THR A 27 -8.42 -14.18 31.59
N GLY A 28 -9.08 -13.08 31.26
CA GLY A 28 -9.37 -12.70 29.87
C GLY A 28 -8.09 -12.24 29.16
N THR A 29 -7.57 -13.06 28.27
CA THR A 29 -6.55 -12.61 27.31
C THR A 29 -7.22 -11.65 26.34
N VAL A 30 -6.92 -10.37 26.45
CA VAL A 30 -7.30 -9.38 25.43
C VAL A 30 -6.40 -9.62 24.22
N PHE A 31 -6.93 -10.30 23.22
CA PHE A 31 -6.31 -10.34 21.90
C PHE A 31 -6.42 -8.94 21.31
N SER A 32 -5.31 -8.21 21.23
CA SER A 32 -5.24 -7.04 20.35
C SER A 32 -5.36 -7.57 18.94
N ALA A 33 -6.48 -7.30 18.29
CA ALA A 33 -6.64 -7.64 16.87
C ALA A 33 -5.60 -6.85 16.07
N ASP A 34 -4.83 -7.54 15.22
CA ASP A 34 -3.94 -6.88 14.29
C ASP A 34 -4.77 -5.97 13.38
N THR A 35 -4.43 -4.68 13.36
CA THR A 35 -5.11 -3.70 12.51
C THR A 35 -4.25 -3.33 11.31
N VAL A 36 -4.89 -2.81 10.29
CA VAL A 36 -4.22 -2.30 9.09
C VAL A 36 -4.96 -1.05 8.62
N LYS A 37 -4.20 -0.07 8.13
CA LYS A 37 -4.77 1.10 7.48
C LYS A 37 -4.96 0.83 6.00
N VAL A 38 -6.11 1.22 5.47
CA VAL A 38 -6.44 1.21 4.04
C VAL A 38 -6.89 2.60 3.62
N PHE A 39 -6.71 2.94 2.36
CA PHE A 39 -7.05 4.26 1.87
C PHE A 39 -7.69 4.25 0.48
N ARG A 40 -8.40 5.32 0.19
CA ARG A 40 -8.87 5.68 -1.15
C ARG A 40 -8.84 7.20 -1.29
N TYR A 41 -8.46 7.69 -2.47
CA TYR A 41 -8.53 9.13 -2.76
C TYR A 41 -9.96 9.63 -2.58
N ASP A 42 -10.10 10.83 -2.01
CA ASP A 42 -11.41 11.40 -1.72
C ASP A 42 -12.13 11.99 -2.95
N GLY A 43 -11.48 11.94 -4.13
CA GLY A 43 -12.06 12.44 -5.37
C GLY A 43 -11.92 13.95 -5.56
N SER A 44 -11.32 14.69 -4.61
CA SER A 44 -11.06 16.09 -4.78
C SER A 44 -10.03 16.35 -5.88
N LEU A 45 -10.30 17.38 -6.70
CA LEU A 45 -9.41 17.82 -7.77
C LEU A 45 -8.92 19.24 -7.52
N GLN A 46 -7.75 19.55 -8.05
CA GLN A 46 -7.15 20.87 -7.92
C GLN A 46 -8.04 21.95 -8.56
N CYS A 47 -7.90 23.19 -8.08
CA CYS A 47 -8.73 24.33 -8.45
C CYS A 47 -10.22 24.12 -8.11
N GLY A 48 -10.54 23.27 -7.14
CA GLY A 48 -11.92 23.04 -6.69
C GLY A 48 -12.83 22.36 -7.75
N MET A 49 -12.25 21.67 -8.73
CA MET A 49 -13.00 21.08 -9.85
C MET A 49 -13.62 19.73 -9.50
N GLY A 50 -13.22 19.06 -8.44
CA GLY A 50 -13.77 17.77 -8.01
C GLY A 50 -14.54 17.90 -6.70
N GLN A 51 -15.49 17.00 -6.48
CA GLN A 51 -16.21 16.92 -5.20
C GLN A 51 -15.57 15.88 -4.31
N ALA A 52 -15.04 16.32 -3.15
CA ALA A 52 -14.50 15.43 -2.15
C ALA A 52 -15.61 14.58 -1.50
N VAL A 53 -15.41 13.26 -1.46
CA VAL A 53 -16.28 12.36 -0.71
C VAL A 53 -15.93 12.45 0.77
N PRO A 54 -16.91 12.72 1.67
CA PRO A 54 -16.69 12.74 3.10
C PRO A 54 -16.21 11.38 3.65
N LEU A 55 -15.51 11.41 4.80
CA LEU A 55 -15.02 10.19 5.46
C LEU A 55 -16.13 9.20 5.78
N ASP A 56 -17.22 9.70 6.39
CA ASP A 56 -18.36 8.90 6.82
C ASP A 56 -19.14 8.31 5.64
N GLU A 57 -19.20 9.01 4.52
CA GLU A 57 -19.86 8.52 3.32
C GLU A 57 -19.07 7.40 2.66
N MET A 58 -17.77 7.58 2.49
CA MET A 58 -16.91 6.54 1.91
C MET A 58 -16.80 5.32 2.84
N ALA A 59 -16.85 5.50 4.17
CA ALA A 59 -16.85 4.41 5.14
C ALA A 59 -18.05 3.47 4.97
N LYS A 60 -19.19 3.96 4.44
CA LYS A 60 -20.37 3.12 4.18
C LYS A 60 -20.08 1.98 3.21
N GLU A 61 -19.14 2.17 2.28
CA GLU A 61 -18.74 1.09 1.36
C GLU A 61 -18.05 -0.07 2.09
N LEU A 62 -17.29 0.20 3.15
CA LEU A 62 -16.66 -0.81 3.99
C LEU A 62 -17.69 -1.49 4.90
N THR A 63 -18.54 -0.71 5.54
CA THR A 63 -19.58 -1.26 6.43
C THR A 63 -20.64 -2.06 5.69
N ALA A 64 -20.93 -1.74 4.43
CA ALA A 64 -21.86 -2.50 3.58
C ALA A 64 -21.38 -3.94 3.30
N VAL A 65 -20.09 -4.23 3.47
CA VAL A 65 -19.51 -5.58 3.36
C VAL A 65 -19.09 -6.13 4.72
N ASN A 66 -19.68 -5.62 5.81
CA ASN A 66 -19.44 -6.02 7.19
C ASN A 66 -17.96 -5.83 7.65
N ILE A 67 -17.30 -4.82 7.14
CA ILE A 67 -15.97 -4.39 7.63
C ILE A 67 -16.20 -3.29 8.66
N ASN A 68 -15.72 -3.53 9.89
CA ASN A 68 -15.79 -2.54 10.96
C ASN A 68 -14.65 -1.52 10.81
N VAL A 69 -14.99 -0.24 10.73
CA VAL A 69 -14.04 0.87 10.71
C VAL A 69 -13.72 1.28 12.15
N LEU A 70 -12.47 1.09 12.57
CA LEU A 70 -11.99 1.38 13.92
C LEU A 70 -11.63 2.86 14.08
N SER A 71 -11.02 3.45 13.06
CA SER A 71 -10.70 4.88 13.00
C SER A 71 -10.69 5.37 11.56
N SER A 72 -10.85 6.68 11.36
CA SER A 72 -10.77 7.30 10.04
C SER A 72 -10.14 8.69 10.10
N GLU A 73 -9.34 9.02 9.11
CA GLU A 73 -8.67 10.32 9.00
C GLU A 73 -8.47 10.72 7.53
N LYS A 74 -8.38 12.03 7.26
CA LYS A 74 -7.93 12.52 5.96
C LYS A 74 -6.42 12.72 5.99
N ARG A 75 -5.73 12.22 4.94
CA ARG A 75 -4.29 12.36 4.78
C ARG A 75 -3.92 12.68 3.34
N VAL A 76 -2.79 13.34 3.17
CA VAL A 76 -2.19 13.50 1.84
C VAL A 76 -1.35 12.26 1.55
N VAL A 77 -1.64 11.60 0.43
CA VAL A 77 -0.81 10.49 -0.05
C VAL A 77 0.53 11.06 -0.49
N PRO A 78 1.65 10.63 0.09
CA PRO A 78 2.96 11.07 -0.34
C PRO A 78 3.18 10.79 -1.82
N GLY A 79 3.61 11.79 -2.57
CA GLY A 79 3.84 11.63 -3.99
C GLY A 79 3.84 12.95 -4.77
N PHE A 80 4.36 12.90 -6.00
CA PHE A 80 4.36 14.05 -6.89
C PHE A 80 2.92 14.36 -7.32
N ILE A 81 2.43 15.50 -6.87
CA ILE A 81 1.13 16.04 -7.28
C ILE A 81 1.42 17.07 -8.37
N ILE A 82 0.96 16.80 -9.60
CA ILE A 82 1.05 17.76 -10.69
C ILE A 82 0.17 18.96 -10.33
N ALA A 83 0.75 20.15 -10.25
CA ALA A 83 0.01 21.39 -10.01
C ALA A 83 -0.73 21.82 -11.30
N LEU A 84 -1.84 21.16 -11.58
CA LEU A 84 -2.69 21.39 -12.76
C LEU A 84 -4.17 21.32 -12.35
N CYS A 85 -4.96 22.30 -12.77
CA CYS A 85 -6.41 22.25 -12.54
C CYS A 85 -7.02 20.96 -13.10
N GLY A 86 -7.86 20.31 -12.30
CA GLY A 86 -8.46 19.01 -12.64
C GLY A 86 -7.58 17.78 -12.33
N ALA A 87 -6.31 17.96 -11.92
CA ALA A 87 -5.51 16.87 -11.37
C ALA A 87 -5.96 16.53 -9.94
N LEU A 88 -5.70 15.30 -9.48
CA LEU A 88 -5.98 14.90 -8.09
C LEU A 88 -5.23 15.79 -7.10
N THR A 89 -5.88 16.13 -5.98
CA THR A 89 -5.23 16.86 -4.87
C THR A 89 -4.26 15.98 -4.09
N GLY A 90 -4.33 14.66 -4.24
CA GLY A 90 -3.59 13.70 -3.42
C GLY A 90 -4.21 13.47 -2.03
N ILE A 91 -5.33 14.10 -1.71
CA ILE A 91 -6.04 13.87 -0.44
C ILE A 91 -6.76 12.52 -0.50
N ALA A 92 -6.58 11.72 0.53
CA ALA A 92 -7.21 10.42 0.68
C ALA A 92 -7.93 10.29 2.01
N ASN A 93 -9.00 9.52 2.00
CA ASN A 93 -9.66 9.01 3.19
C ASN A 93 -8.96 7.71 3.61
N VAL A 94 -8.42 7.70 4.82
CA VAL A 94 -7.69 6.57 5.41
C VAL A 94 -8.54 5.96 6.52
N TYR A 95 -8.66 4.64 6.54
CA TYR A 95 -9.47 3.88 7.50
C TYR A 95 -8.62 2.80 8.14
N GLU A 96 -8.73 2.65 9.45
CA GLU A 96 -8.16 1.53 10.17
C GLU A 96 -9.22 0.43 10.32
N ILE A 97 -8.86 -0.78 9.92
CA ILE A 97 -9.73 -1.96 9.94
C ILE A 97 -8.97 -3.15 10.54
N ALA A 98 -9.68 -4.22 10.91
CA ALA A 98 -9.03 -5.47 11.25
C ALA A 98 -8.30 -6.04 10.02
N LYS A 99 -7.09 -6.56 10.20
CA LYS A 99 -6.27 -7.11 9.12
C LYS A 99 -6.96 -8.27 8.39
N ASP A 100 -7.73 -9.07 9.11
CA ASP A 100 -8.49 -10.20 8.57
C ASP A 100 -9.63 -9.76 7.63
N ASP A 101 -9.98 -8.47 7.64
CA ASP A 101 -11.00 -7.91 6.76
C ASP A 101 -10.45 -7.51 5.37
N LEU A 102 -9.13 -7.47 5.17
CA LEU A 102 -8.52 -7.11 3.88
C LEU A 102 -9.05 -7.93 2.69
N PRO A 103 -9.27 -9.26 2.79
CA PRO A 103 -9.83 -10.03 1.68
C PRO A 103 -11.25 -9.61 1.28
N ARG A 104 -12.04 -9.09 2.23
CA ARG A 104 -13.45 -8.67 2.02
C ARG A 104 -13.59 -7.31 1.33
N ILE A 105 -12.50 -6.54 1.21
CA ILE A 105 -12.52 -5.25 0.50
C ILE A 105 -12.99 -5.48 -0.94
N PRO A 106 -14.05 -4.77 -1.39
CA PRO A 106 -14.56 -4.92 -2.75
C PRO A 106 -13.50 -4.61 -3.81
N ALA A 107 -13.51 -5.39 -4.86
CA ALA A 107 -12.72 -5.14 -6.06
C ALA A 107 -13.63 -4.66 -7.20
N ASP A 108 -13.04 -3.95 -8.17
CA ASP A 108 -13.72 -3.63 -9.41
C ASP A 108 -13.79 -4.85 -10.35
N ARG A 109 -14.34 -4.64 -11.57
CA ARG A 109 -14.47 -5.70 -12.57
C ARG A 109 -13.13 -6.26 -13.07
N GLN A 110 -12.03 -5.55 -12.84
CA GLN A 110 -10.67 -5.96 -13.18
C GLN A 110 -9.94 -6.61 -11.99
N GLY A 111 -10.63 -6.80 -10.86
CA GLY A 111 -10.04 -7.41 -9.66
C GLY A 111 -9.23 -6.42 -8.80
N VAL A 112 -9.24 -5.14 -9.14
CA VAL A 112 -8.52 -4.11 -8.39
C VAL A 112 -9.31 -3.73 -7.15
N LYS A 113 -8.68 -3.83 -5.96
CA LYS A 113 -9.30 -3.45 -4.69
C LYS A 113 -9.63 -1.96 -4.67
N ARG A 114 -10.86 -1.61 -4.27
CA ARG A 114 -11.30 -0.20 -4.15
C ARG A 114 -10.56 0.59 -3.09
N PHE A 115 -10.13 -0.06 -2.01
CA PHE A 115 -9.29 0.52 -0.98
C PHE A 115 -7.94 -0.19 -1.01
N GLN A 116 -6.87 0.59 -0.91
CA GLN A 116 -5.50 0.10 -0.96
C GLN A 116 -4.85 0.15 0.42
N PRO A 117 -3.89 -0.73 0.75
CA PRO A 117 -3.15 -0.64 1.98
C PRO A 117 -2.42 0.70 2.11
N TRP A 118 -2.50 1.32 3.29
CA TRP A 118 -1.72 2.51 3.62
C TRP A 118 -0.34 2.09 4.12
N ILE A 119 0.66 2.31 3.29
CA ILE A 119 2.03 1.85 3.55
C ILE A 119 3.00 2.97 3.93
N TYR A 120 2.51 4.21 3.97
CA TYR A 120 3.35 5.41 4.12
C TYR A 120 3.79 5.70 5.56
N ASP A 121 3.26 5.00 6.56
CA ASP A 121 3.67 5.12 7.96
C ASP A 121 4.89 4.24 8.31
N GLY A 122 5.25 3.31 7.42
CA GLY A 122 6.41 2.44 7.60
C GLY A 122 7.75 3.14 7.34
N PRO A 123 8.86 2.65 7.93
CA PRO A 123 10.20 3.23 7.72
C PRO A 123 10.74 2.95 6.31
N SER A 124 10.18 1.97 5.61
CA SER A 124 10.60 1.56 4.27
C SER A 124 9.43 1.14 3.42
N ILE A 125 9.61 1.27 2.10
CA ILE A 125 8.65 0.89 1.07
C ILE A 125 9.36 0.17 -0.07
N GLU A 126 8.59 -0.54 -0.90
CA GLU A 126 9.09 -1.15 -2.12
C GLU A 126 8.76 -0.26 -3.32
N VAL A 127 9.76 -0.02 -4.16
CA VAL A 127 9.62 0.66 -5.45
C VAL A 127 10.10 -0.26 -6.56
N ALA A 128 9.53 -0.14 -7.74
CA ALA A 128 9.84 -1.01 -8.87
C ALA A 128 9.99 -0.24 -10.18
N LYS A 129 10.76 -0.83 -11.08
CA LYS A 129 10.88 -0.39 -12.48
C LYS A 129 10.95 -1.62 -13.36
N TYR A 130 10.28 -1.59 -14.52
CA TYR A 130 10.35 -2.70 -15.47
C TYR A 130 11.79 -2.95 -15.89
N ASP A 131 12.18 -4.22 -15.97
CA ASP A 131 13.54 -4.59 -16.37
C ASP A 131 13.79 -4.51 -17.89
N GLY A 132 12.73 -4.25 -18.68
CA GLY A 132 12.82 -4.14 -20.13
C GLY A 132 12.81 -5.48 -20.86
N SER A 133 12.61 -6.60 -20.15
CA SER A 133 12.50 -7.92 -20.80
C SER A 133 11.23 -8.02 -21.65
N LEU A 134 11.39 -8.65 -22.82
CA LEU A 134 10.31 -8.91 -23.77
C LEU A 134 10.16 -10.39 -24.04
N GLN A 135 8.95 -10.80 -24.42
CA GLN A 135 8.65 -12.20 -24.80
C GLN A 135 9.54 -12.65 -25.96
N CYS A 136 9.84 -13.95 -26.00
CA CYS A 136 10.77 -14.56 -26.95
C CYS A 136 12.21 -14.01 -26.86
N GLU A 137 12.62 -13.56 -25.68
CA GLU A 137 13.98 -13.06 -25.41
C GLU A 137 14.40 -11.87 -26.31
N MET A 138 13.42 -11.13 -26.85
CA MET A 138 13.67 -10.02 -27.77
C MET A 138 14.16 -8.76 -27.08
N GLY A 139 14.02 -8.63 -25.78
CA GLY A 139 14.47 -7.48 -25.02
C GLY A 139 15.85 -7.70 -24.38
N ARG A 140 16.52 -6.61 -24.00
CA ARG A 140 17.71 -6.66 -23.16
C ARG A 140 17.31 -6.32 -21.72
N PRO A 141 17.11 -7.31 -20.84
CA PRO A 141 16.73 -7.03 -19.46
C PRO A 141 17.85 -6.35 -18.71
N VAL A 142 17.53 -5.27 -18.00
CA VAL A 142 18.44 -4.60 -17.06
C VAL A 142 18.51 -5.43 -15.79
N SER A 143 19.73 -5.72 -15.34
CA SER A 143 19.94 -6.49 -14.12
C SER A 143 19.57 -5.67 -12.87
N LEU A 144 19.33 -6.37 -11.73
CA LEU A 144 19.12 -5.71 -10.44
C LEU A 144 20.27 -4.78 -10.08
N ASP A 145 21.52 -5.24 -10.28
CA ASP A 145 22.71 -4.45 -9.91
C ASP A 145 22.94 -3.23 -10.82
N GLU A 146 22.57 -3.36 -12.09
CA GLU A 146 22.70 -2.24 -13.04
C GLU A 146 21.67 -1.15 -12.74
N MET A 147 20.41 -1.52 -12.53
CA MET A 147 19.34 -0.57 -12.22
C MET A 147 19.50 0.04 -10.81
N GLU A 148 20.07 -0.70 -9.85
CA GLU A 148 20.38 -0.17 -8.51
C GLU A 148 21.35 1.02 -8.56
N LYS A 149 22.25 1.08 -9.56
CA LYS A 149 23.17 2.22 -9.73
C LYS A 149 22.43 3.53 -9.93
N GLU A 150 21.25 3.51 -10.59
CA GLU A 150 20.41 4.70 -10.74
C GLU A 150 19.95 5.24 -9.36
N LEU A 151 19.52 4.34 -8.47
CA LEU A 151 19.10 4.71 -7.11
C LEU A 151 20.29 5.24 -6.29
N ARG A 152 21.41 4.55 -6.33
CA ARG A 152 22.63 4.96 -5.61
C ARG A 152 23.18 6.30 -6.10
N ALA A 153 23.10 6.58 -7.39
CA ALA A 153 23.54 7.87 -7.96
C ALA A 153 22.67 9.05 -7.49
N ALA A 154 21.47 8.78 -6.98
CA ALA A 154 20.58 9.76 -6.37
C ALA A 154 20.61 9.73 -4.83
N ASP A 155 21.64 9.14 -4.24
CA ASP A 155 21.80 8.98 -2.78
C ASP A 155 20.63 8.22 -2.11
N ILE A 156 20.05 7.25 -2.81
CA ILE A 156 19.01 6.37 -2.30
C ILE A 156 19.64 5.05 -1.86
N ALA A 157 19.59 4.77 -0.56
CA ALA A 157 20.09 3.52 0.00
C ALA A 157 19.10 2.37 -0.24
N VAL A 158 19.55 1.32 -0.93
CA VAL A 158 18.79 0.09 -1.17
C VAL A 158 19.00 -0.87 0.00
N GLN A 159 17.92 -1.28 0.65
CA GLN A 159 17.91 -2.19 1.79
C GLN A 159 17.74 -3.66 1.36
N ALA A 160 16.97 -3.90 0.30
CA ALA A 160 16.74 -5.19 -0.32
C ALA A 160 16.38 -5.02 -1.79
N LYS A 161 16.59 -6.07 -2.58
CA LYS A 161 16.20 -6.10 -3.99
C LYS A 161 15.73 -7.49 -4.41
N ALA A 162 14.77 -7.54 -5.33
CA ALA A 162 14.24 -8.80 -5.88
C ALA A 162 13.68 -8.56 -7.29
N LYS A 163 13.67 -9.61 -8.12
CA LYS A 163 12.86 -9.62 -9.34
C LYS A 163 11.46 -10.13 -9.00
N LYS A 164 10.45 -9.39 -9.43
CA LYS A 164 9.04 -9.75 -9.25
C LYS A 164 8.26 -9.45 -10.54
N THR A 165 7.06 -10.00 -10.65
CA THR A 165 6.14 -9.66 -11.75
C THR A 165 5.22 -8.52 -11.32
N ASP A 166 4.68 -7.79 -12.29
CA ASP A 166 3.68 -6.74 -12.04
C ASP A 166 2.27 -7.29 -11.70
N GLY A 167 2.11 -8.62 -11.71
CA GLY A 167 0.84 -9.29 -11.42
C GLY A 167 -0.22 -9.17 -12.53
N ILE A 168 0.15 -8.64 -13.69
CA ILE A 168 -0.75 -8.50 -14.85
C ILE A 168 -0.50 -9.65 -15.83
N GLN A 169 -1.57 -10.15 -16.46
CA GLN A 169 -1.42 -11.05 -17.60
C GLN A 169 -0.98 -10.29 -18.84
N HIS A 170 0.20 -10.59 -19.34
CA HIS A 170 0.73 -10.02 -20.57
C HIS A 170 0.42 -10.90 -21.79
N PRO A 171 0.22 -10.31 -22.98
CA PRO A 171 0.04 -11.07 -24.20
C PRO A 171 1.25 -11.99 -24.45
N GLN A 172 0.98 -13.25 -24.79
CA GLN A 172 2.00 -14.26 -25.14
C GLN A 172 2.43 -14.08 -26.60
N MET A 173 2.97 -12.90 -26.93
CA MET A 173 3.45 -12.53 -28.26
C MET A 173 4.90 -12.10 -28.20
N CYS A 174 5.72 -12.50 -29.18
CA CYS A 174 7.10 -12.02 -29.29
C CYS A 174 7.12 -10.48 -29.31
N GLY A 175 8.03 -9.88 -28.55
CA GLY A 175 8.14 -8.43 -28.41
C GLY A 175 7.17 -7.77 -27.42
N ALA A 176 6.18 -8.49 -26.88
CA ALA A 176 5.38 -7.99 -25.77
C ALA A 176 6.20 -7.98 -24.47
N SER A 177 5.85 -7.07 -23.52
CA SER A 177 6.48 -7.06 -22.19
C SER A 177 6.26 -8.38 -21.47
N THR A 178 7.26 -8.84 -20.72
CA THR A 178 7.12 -9.99 -19.81
C THR A 178 6.42 -9.63 -18.50
N GLY A 179 6.30 -8.34 -18.17
CA GLY A 179 5.83 -7.88 -16.86
C GLY A 179 6.86 -8.00 -15.74
N MET A 180 8.10 -8.37 -16.06
CA MET A 180 9.16 -8.49 -15.05
C MET A 180 9.65 -7.12 -14.59
N MET A 181 9.77 -6.96 -13.28
CA MET A 181 10.21 -5.72 -12.62
C MET A 181 11.39 -5.99 -11.70
N ASN A 182 12.28 -5.03 -11.63
CA ASN A 182 13.27 -4.93 -10.57
C ASN A 182 12.66 -4.14 -9.40
N VAL A 183 12.53 -4.79 -8.26
CA VAL A 183 11.91 -4.24 -7.04
C VAL A 183 13.00 -3.96 -6.01
N TYR A 184 12.92 -2.78 -5.38
CA TYR A 184 13.90 -2.33 -4.39
C TYR A 184 13.17 -1.84 -3.15
N ARG A 185 13.66 -2.24 -1.96
CA ARG A 185 13.22 -1.67 -0.69
C ARG A 185 14.10 -0.49 -0.35
N ILE A 186 13.48 0.67 -0.18
CA ILE A 186 14.14 1.95 0.15
C ILE A 186 13.48 2.58 1.38
N LYS A 187 14.08 3.62 1.95
CA LYS A 187 13.42 4.42 2.98
C LYS A 187 12.20 5.12 2.38
N THR A 188 11.11 5.21 3.16
CA THR A 188 9.89 5.91 2.72
C THR A 188 10.16 7.38 2.37
N SER A 189 11.10 8.03 3.05
CA SER A 189 11.52 9.41 2.76
C SER A 189 12.15 9.61 1.37
N ASP A 190 12.65 8.55 0.75
CA ASP A 190 13.32 8.61 -0.55
C ASP A 190 12.37 8.32 -1.73
N LEU A 191 11.07 8.07 -1.45
CA LEU A 191 10.08 7.75 -2.47
C LEU A 191 10.05 8.75 -3.62
N GLU A 192 10.06 10.05 -3.30
CA GLU A 192 9.98 11.10 -4.32
C GLU A 192 11.21 11.13 -5.23
N LYS A 193 12.41 10.94 -4.65
CA LYS A 193 13.64 10.82 -5.45
C LYS A 193 13.56 9.61 -6.39
N ALA A 194 13.07 8.46 -5.90
CA ALA A 194 12.92 7.28 -6.73
C ALA A 194 11.89 7.48 -7.86
N ARG A 195 10.80 8.21 -7.60
CA ARG A 195 9.79 8.55 -8.62
C ARG A 195 10.35 9.41 -9.75
N VAL A 196 11.19 10.38 -9.43
CA VAL A 196 11.87 11.22 -10.45
C VAL A 196 12.73 10.36 -11.39
N LEU A 197 13.30 9.27 -10.89
CA LEU A 197 14.05 8.28 -11.67
C LEU A 197 13.16 7.29 -12.46
N GLY A 198 11.83 7.43 -12.37
CA GLY A 198 10.86 6.56 -13.04
C GLY A 198 10.54 5.27 -12.31
N PHE A 199 10.92 5.14 -11.04
CA PHE A 199 10.45 4.05 -10.21
C PHE A 199 9.01 4.30 -9.75
N VAL A 200 8.23 3.23 -9.68
CA VAL A 200 6.84 3.25 -9.21
C VAL A 200 6.74 2.54 -7.86
N LEU A 201 5.75 2.89 -7.08
CA LEU A 201 5.45 2.17 -5.86
C LEU A 201 5.06 0.73 -6.20
N TYR A 202 5.67 -0.25 -5.53
CA TYR A 202 5.33 -1.66 -5.66
C TYR A 202 4.54 -2.13 -4.45
N ILE A 203 3.37 -2.73 -4.69
CA ILE A 203 2.53 -3.34 -3.65
C ILE A 203 2.20 -4.75 -4.14
N GLU A 204 2.64 -5.75 -3.38
CA GLU A 204 2.42 -7.15 -3.73
C GLU A 204 0.92 -7.47 -3.83
N GLY A 205 0.52 -8.13 -4.92
CA GLY A 205 -0.87 -8.48 -5.18
C GLY A 205 -1.76 -7.34 -5.70
N ILE A 206 -1.19 -6.16 -5.94
CA ILE A 206 -1.88 -5.04 -6.58
C ILE A 206 -1.23 -4.77 -7.92
N SER A 207 -2.00 -4.93 -9.01
CA SER A 207 -1.53 -4.60 -10.35
C SER A 207 -1.24 -3.10 -10.44
N VAL A 208 0.00 -2.74 -10.79
CA VAL A 208 0.37 -1.34 -11.06
C VAL A 208 -0.11 -0.99 -12.46
N ALA A 209 -1.34 -0.47 -12.58
CA ALA A 209 -1.87 -0.03 -13.86
C ALA A 209 -1.10 1.20 -14.35
N ARG A 210 -0.43 1.08 -15.52
CA ARG A 210 0.04 2.23 -16.29
C ARG A 210 -1.11 2.84 -17.09
N ASP A 211 -1.30 4.16 -16.98
CA ASP A 211 -2.04 4.88 -18.00
C ASP A 211 -1.31 4.77 -19.35
N ARG A 212 -2.06 4.66 -20.45
CA ARG A 212 -1.53 4.62 -21.85
C ARG A 212 -0.67 5.83 -22.22
N ARG A 213 -0.57 6.85 -21.36
CA ARG A 213 0.26 8.05 -21.53
C ARG A 213 1.58 8.00 -20.76
N GLY A 214 1.96 6.84 -20.16
CA GLY A 214 3.21 6.72 -19.42
C GLY A 214 3.21 7.38 -18.03
N SER A 215 2.10 7.95 -17.60
CA SER A 215 1.94 8.51 -16.26
C SER A 215 1.48 7.42 -15.31
N ASN A 216 2.10 7.32 -14.14
CA ASN A 216 1.67 6.44 -13.06
C ASN A 216 0.34 6.98 -12.52
N VAL A 217 -0.78 6.49 -13.05
CA VAL A 217 -2.09 6.81 -12.50
C VAL A 217 -2.39 5.75 -11.45
N ALA A 218 -2.26 6.14 -10.19
CA ALA A 218 -3.03 5.50 -9.16
C ALA A 218 -4.50 5.66 -9.55
N MET A 219 -5.07 4.57 -10.05
CA MET A 219 -6.47 4.32 -10.38
C MET A 219 -7.40 5.52 -10.54
N ARG A 220 -8.10 5.52 -11.66
CA ARG A 220 -9.31 6.34 -11.86
C ARG A 220 -10.39 5.93 -10.84
N PRO A 221 -11.17 6.90 -10.36
CA PRO A 221 -12.37 6.65 -9.56
C PRO A 221 -13.39 5.78 -10.31
#